data_87c1ffac068006043e0375efdb193309
#
_entry.id   87c1ffac068006043e0375efdb193309
#
_cell.length_a   1.000
_cell.length_b   1.000
_cell.length_c   1.000
_cell.angle_alpha   90.00
_cell.angle_beta   90.00
_cell.angle_gamma   90.00
#
_symmetry.space_group_name_H-M   'P 1'
#
loop_
_entity.id
_entity.type
_entity.pdbx_description
1 polymer ?
#
loop_
_entity_poly.entity_id
_entity_poly.type
_entity_poly.pdbx_seq_one_letter_code
_entity_poly.pdbx_strand_id
1 'polypeptide(L)'
;VLFRSMNNAGTMSSGGLITTEDGLEYTVAVNYVAPFLLTLKLLPLMGQGTRIVNMVSCTYSIGKITPEFLIRGKRGSFWRIPVYSNTKLALWLFTRELSERLKTEGITVNAADPGIVSTNIIRMDMWFDPLTDILFRPCIRTPKQGAATAVSLLLDDRWKEVTGQMFASCKPKKVKDKFMNHP
;
A
#
# COMPACT_ATOMS: atom_id res chain seq x y z
N VAL A 1 20.56 14.99 -8.09
CA VAL A 1 20.14 13.55 -8.08
C VAL A 1 18.64 13.51 -7.94
N LEU A 2 17.95 12.85 -8.90
CA LEU A 2 16.50 12.68 -8.82
C LEU A 2 16.17 11.59 -7.80
N PHE A 3 15.52 11.96 -6.69
CA PHE A 3 15.13 11.02 -5.65
C PHE A 3 13.97 10.13 -6.12
N ARG A 4 14.06 8.83 -5.86
CA ARG A 4 13.03 7.84 -6.16
C ARG A 4 12.76 7.01 -4.92
N SER A 5 11.55 7.06 -4.39
CA SER A 5 11.16 6.32 -3.19
C SER A 5 10.03 5.35 -3.50
N MET A 6 10.17 4.12 -3.06
CA MET A 6 9.13 3.09 -3.18
C MET A 6 8.87 2.43 -1.83
N ASN A 7 7.71 2.69 -1.27
CA ASN A 7 7.23 2.03 -0.07
C ASN A 7 6.59 0.68 -0.47
N ASN A 8 7.43 -0.34 -0.61
CA ASN A 8 7.03 -1.67 -1.08
C ASN A 8 6.83 -2.68 0.03
N ALA A 9 7.56 -2.56 1.14
CA ALA A 9 7.46 -3.51 2.24
C ALA A 9 6.02 -3.68 2.71
N GLY A 10 5.61 -4.92 2.91
CA GLY A 10 4.26 -5.23 3.35
C GLY A 10 4.16 -6.65 3.86
N THR A 11 3.31 -6.84 4.86
CA THR A 11 3.07 -8.13 5.49
C THR A 11 1.59 -8.29 5.83
N MET A 12 1.19 -9.52 6.10
CA MET A 12 -0.10 -9.87 6.67
C MET A 12 0.15 -10.97 7.69
N SER A 13 0.05 -10.64 8.99
CA SER A 13 0.32 -11.60 10.06
C SER A 13 -0.51 -12.88 9.90
N SER A 14 0.13 -14.05 9.96
CA SER A 14 -0.53 -15.36 9.89
C SER A 14 -0.85 -15.94 11.29
N GLY A 15 -0.10 -15.51 12.30
CA GLY A 15 -0.13 -16.08 13.65
C GLY A 15 -1.09 -15.41 14.65
N GLY A 16 -2.10 -14.64 14.20
CA GLY A 16 -2.97 -13.89 15.08
C GLY A 16 -2.45 -12.48 15.38
N LEU A 17 -2.89 -11.90 16.50
CA LEU A 17 -2.46 -10.58 16.93
C LEU A 17 -1.00 -10.61 17.42
N ILE A 18 -0.11 -10.03 16.65
CA ILE A 18 1.28 -9.76 17.03
C ILE A 18 1.41 -8.28 17.31
N THR A 19 2.02 -7.92 18.44
CA THR A 19 2.25 -6.54 18.85
C THR A 19 3.75 -6.23 18.84
N THR A 20 4.13 -5.07 18.30
CA THR A 20 5.52 -4.59 18.35
C THR A 20 5.87 -4.10 19.78
N GLU A 21 7.15 -3.83 20.03
CA GLU A 21 7.61 -3.24 21.30
C GLU A 21 6.94 -1.88 21.56
N ASP A 22 6.63 -1.11 20.51
CA ASP A 22 5.92 0.18 20.59
C ASP A 22 4.41 0.03 20.83
N GLY A 23 3.89 -1.19 21.00
CA GLY A 23 2.47 -1.46 21.23
C GLY A 23 1.58 -1.41 20.00
N LEU A 24 2.14 -1.31 18.78
CA LEU A 24 1.38 -1.32 17.53
C LEU A 24 1.08 -2.76 17.08
N GLU A 25 -0.04 -2.95 16.38
CA GLU A 25 -0.25 -4.20 15.65
C GLU A 25 0.80 -4.32 14.52
N TYR A 26 1.38 -5.50 14.37
CA TYR A 26 2.55 -5.73 13.50
C TYR A 26 2.28 -5.39 12.03
N THR A 27 1.11 -5.76 11.50
CA THR A 27 0.73 -5.43 10.11
C THR A 27 0.57 -3.93 9.93
N VAL A 28 -0.01 -3.23 10.91
CA VAL A 28 -0.15 -1.78 10.91
C VAL A 28 1.20 -1.10 10.98
N ALA A 29 2.08 -1.58 11.85
CA ALA A 29 3.44 -1.04 11.99
C ALA A 29 4.22 -1.12 10.66
N VAL A 30 4.25 -2.29 10.02
CA VAL A 30 5.02 -2.52 8.79
C VAL A 30 4.38 -1.85 7.57
N ASN A 31 3.05 -1.98 7.39
CA ASN A 31 2.39 -1.56 6.15
C ASN A 31 2.04 -0.09 6.09
N TYR A 32 1.93 0.58 7.24
CA TYR A 32 1.49 1.97 7.30
C TYR A 32 2.42 2.88 8.11
N VAL A 33 2.71 2.55 9.37
CA VAL A 33 3.48 3.46 10.25
C VAL A 33 4.92 3.60 9.75
N ALA A 34 5.57 2.50 9.38
CA ALA A 34 6.94 2.52 8.87
C ALA A 34 7.07 3.33 7.56
N PRO A 35 6.27 3.08 6.49
CA PRO A 35 6.35 3.91 5.28
C PRO A 35 5.95 5.37 5.52
N PHE A 36 5.00 5.65 6.41
CA PHE A 36 4.64 7.00 6.82
C PHE A 36 5.84 7.73 7.44
N LEU A 37 6.42 7.17 8.50
CA LEU A 37 7.57 7.77 9.20
C LEU A 37 8.79 7.89 8.29
N LEU A 38 9.11 6.84 7.54
CA LEU A 38 10.25 6.84 6.62
C LEU A 38 10.11 7.97 5.59
N THR A 39 8.94 8.09 4.98
CA THR A 39 8.67 9.13 3.99
C THR A 39 8.84 10.50 4.61
N LEU A 40 8.22 10.79 5.77
CA LEU A 40 8.33 12.09 6.42
C LEU A 40 9.76 12.43 6.84
N LYS A 41 10.53 11.45 7.31
CA LYS A 41 11.94 11.65 7.68
C LYS A 41 12.84 11.92 6.46
N LEU A 42 12.49 11.41 5.28
CA LEU A 42 13.23 11.63 4.04
C LEU A 42 12.81 12.90 3.29
N LEU A 43 11.64 13.47 3.59
CA LEU A 43 11.15 14.68 2.90
C LEU A 43 12.17 15.82 2.83
N PRO A 44 12.94 16.14 3.90
CA PRO A 44 13.94 17.21 3.83
C PRO A 44 15.06 16.98 2.80
N LEU A 45 15.23 15.72 2.33
CA LEU A 45 16.21 15.34 1.31
C LEU A 45 15.61 15.30 -0.10
N MET A 46 14.31 15.51 -0.21
CA MET A 46 13.56 15.42 -1.46
C MET A 46 13.38 16.81 -2.05
N GLY A 47 13.57 16.93 -3.36
CA GLY A 47 13.34 18.16 -4.10
C GLY A 47 12.51 17.94 -5.35
N GLN A 48 12.37 18.98 -6.15
CA GLN A 48 11.64 18.96 -7.42
C GLN A 48 12.02 17.77 -8.29
N GLY A 49 11.04 17.11 -8.87
CA GLY A 49 11.21 15.90 -9.69
C GLY A 49 11.32 14.61 -8.90
N THR A 50 11.27 14.63 -7.56
CA THR A 50 11.15 13.43 -6.74
C THR A 50 9.85 12.69 -7.03
N ARG A 51 9.91 11.37 -7.04
CA ARG A 51 8.72 10.51 -7.20
C ARG A 51 8.63 9.53 -6.03
N ILE A 52 7.49 9.53 -5.36
CA ILE A 52 7.15 8.61 -4.26
C ILE A 52 6.05 7.67 -4.73
N VAL A 53 6.26 6.37 -4.58
CA VAL A 53 5.27 5.34 -4.92
C VAL A 53 4.97 4.47 -3.71
N ASN A 54 3.70 4.41 -3.34
CA ASN A 54 3.19 3.59 -2.25
C ASN A 54 2.52 2.32 -2.81
N MET A 55 2.96 1.13 -2.38
CA MET A 55 2.35 -0.15 -2.78
C MET A 55 1.09 -0.41 -1.96
N VAL A 56 -0.05 -0.21 -2.60
CA VAL A 56 -1.36 -0.53 -2.03
C VAL A 56 -1.81 -1.95 -2.40
N SER A 57 -3.09 -2.24 -2.34
CA SER A 57 -3.72 -3.49 -2.78
C SER A 57 -5.17 -3.21 -3.12
N CYS A 58 -5.79 -3.97 -3.99
CA CYS A 58 -7.22 -3.90 -4.29
C CYS A 58 -8.10 -4.02 -3.04
N THR A 59 -7.59 -4.64 -1.97
CA THR A 59 -8.27 -4.78 -0.69
C THR A 59 -8.51 -3.45 0.04
N TYR A 60 -7.85 -2.34 -0.35
CA TYR A 60 -8.17 -1.02 0.20
C TYR A 60 -9.67 -0.71 0.14
N SER A 61 -10.35 -1.25 -0.88
CA SER A 61 -11.77 -0.99 -1.14
C SER A 61 -12.74 -1.56 -0.09
N ILE A 62 -12.28 -2.47 0.74
CA ILE A 62 -13.02 -3.04 1.88
C ILE A 62 -12.47 -2.58 3.23
N GLY A 63 -11.39 -1.80 3.22
CA GLY A 63 -10.79 -1.23 4.42
C GLY A 63 -11.72 -0.21 5.09
N LYS A 64 -11.52 -0.04 6.40
CA LYS A 64 -12.18 0.96 7.23
C LYS A 64 -11.15 1.60 8.16
N ILE A 65 -11.17 2.92 8.26
CA ILE A 65 -10.35 3.66 9.23
C ILE A 65 -11.24 4.05 10.38
N THR A 66 -10.85 3.67 11.58
CA THR A 66 -11.51 4.04 12.85
C THR A 66 -10.47 4.72 13.74
N PRO A 67 -10.89 5.46 14.79
CA PRO A 67 -9.95 6.06 15.75
C PRO A 67 -8.98 5.04 16.36
N GLU A 68 -9.41 3.79 16.50
CA GLU A 68 -8.61 2.69 17.06
C GLU A 68 -7.71 1.99 16.03
N PHE A 69 -7.64 2.49 14.80
CA PHE A 69 -6.88 1.85 13.71
C PHE A 69 -5.41 1.59 14.08
N LEU A 70 -4.77 2.52 14.78
CA LEU A 70 -3.38 2.41 15.24
C LEU A 70 -3.26 1.61 16.54
N ILE A 71 -4.36 1.47 17.25
CA ILE A 71 -4.41 0.84 18.55
C ILE A 71 -4.90 -0.60 18.35
N ARG A 72 -4.27 -1.48 19.01
CA ARG A 72 -4.52 -2.87 19.27
C ARG A 72 -5.96 -3.34 19.02
N GLY A 73 -6.16 -4.25 18.07
CA GLY A 73 -7.36 -5.10 18.01
C GLY A 73 -7.55 -5.87 19.33
N LYS A 74 -8.78 -6.03 19.79
CA LYS A 74 -9.08 -6.82 20.99
C LYS A 74 -8.62 -8.27 20.76
N ARG A 75 -7.88 -8.82 21.73
CA ARG A 75 -7.50 -10.24 21.77
C ARG A 75 -8.78 -11.09 21.63
N GLY A 76 -8.86 -11.95 20.63
CA GLY A 76 -10.03 -12.80 20.35
C GLY A 76 -10.85 -12.44 19.12
N SER A 77 -10.71 -11.23 18.54
CA SER A 77 -11.38 -10.81 17.31
C SER A 77 -10.41 -10.32 16.23
N PHE A 78 -9.18 -10.84 16.21
CA PHE A 78 -8.19 -10.47 15.20
C PHE A 78 -8.53 -11.13 13.86
N TRP A 79 -8.77 -10.29 12.85
CA TRP A 79 -9.07 -10.71 11.48
C TRP A 79 -8.01 -10.12 10.54
N ARG A 80 -7.10 -10.97 10.07
CA ARG A 80 -5.95 -10.56 9.26
C ARG A 80 -6.32 -9.76 7.99
N ILE A 81 -7.36 -10.18 7.26
CA ILE A 81 -7.79 -9.51 6.02
C ILE A 81 -8.32 -8.10 6.29
N PRO A 82 -9.26 -7.85 7.23
CA PRO A 82 -9.65 -6.50 7.61
C PRO A 82 -8.49 -5.62 8.05
N VAL A 83 -7.60 -6.11 8.94
CA VAL A 83 -6.44 -5.33 9.38
C VAL A 83 -5.54 -4.95 8.20
N TYR A 84 -5.18 -5.92 7.36
CA TYR A 84 -4.42 -5.66 6.15
C TYR A 84 -5.10 -4.65 5.23
N SER A 85 -6.41 -4.80 4.99
CA SER A 85 -7.19 -3.90 4.14
C SER A 85 -7.22 -2.48 4.68
N ASN A 86 -7.34 -2.33 6.01
CA ASN A 86 -7.28 -1.03 6.69
C ASN A 86 -5.92 -0.37 6.47
N THR A 87 -4.80 -1.13 6.56
CA THR A 87 -3.47 -0.55 6.29
C THR A 87 -3.32 -0.08 4.85
N LYS A 88 -3.89 -0.81 3.89
CA LYS A 88 -3.82 -0.43 2.48
C LYS A 88 -4.73 0.76 2.15
N LEU A 89 -5.86 0.91 2.85
CA LEU A 89 -6.67 2.12 2.78
C LEU A 89 -5.94 3.31 3.40
N ALA A 90 -5.35 3.16 4.59
CA ALA A 90 -4.58 4.21 5.24
C ALA A 90 -3.43 4.71 4.35
N LEU A 91 -2.71 3.78 3.71
CA LEU A 91 -1.60 4.11 2.81
C LEU A 91 -2.08 4.84 1.54
N TRP A 92 -3.28 4.50 1.04
CA TRP A 92 -3.92 5.25 -0.04
C TRP A 92 -4.29 6.67 0.38
N LEU A 93 -4.93 6.84 1.54
CA LEU A 93 -5.30 8.16 2.06
C LEU A 93 -4.05 9.02 2.33
N PHE A 94 -2.99 8.42 2.89
CA PHE A 94 -1.69 9.09 3.04
C PHE A 94 -1.11 9.53 1.68
N THR A 95 -1.20 8.69 0.64
CA THR A 95 -0.77 9.04 -0.71
C THR A 95 -1.49 10.29 -1.21
N ARG A 96 -2.79 10.34 -1.03
CA ARG A 96 -3.63 11.47 -1.44
C ARG A 96 -3.25 12.75 -0.70
N GLU A 97 -3.26 12.69 0.63
CA GLU A 97 -2.94 13.85 1.47
C GLU A 97 -1.53 14.39 1.19
N LEU A 98 -0.55 13.49 1.12
CA LEU A 98 0.82 13.88 0.85
C LEU A 98 0.99 14.49 -0.55
N SER A 99 0.26 13.98 -1.54
CA SER A 99 0.30 14.50 -2.91
C SER A 99 -0.18 15.95 -3.00
N GLU A 100 -1.22 16.31 -2.25
CA GLU A 100 -1.73 17.70 -2.22
C GLU A 100 -0.75 18.64 -1.50
N ARG A 101 -0.17 18.18 -0.38
CA ARG A 101 0.82 18.98 0.39
C ARG A 101 2.08 19.26 -0.40
N LEU A 102 2.55 18.30 -1.20
CA LEU A 102 3.82 18.41 -1.93
C LEU A 102 3.67 18.90 -3.37
N LYS A 103 2.46 19.25 -3.79
CA LYS A 103 2.18 19.65 -5.17
C LYS A 103 2.99 20.88 -5.62
N THR A 104 3.12 21.86 -4.75
CA THR A 104 3.89 23.09 -5.04
C THR A 104 5.40 22.88 -5.01
N GLU A 105 5.87 21.79 -4.43
CA GLU A 105 7.29 21.43 -4.34
C GLU A 105 7.78 20.65 -5.56
N GLY A 106 6.87 20.33 -6.50
CA GLY A 106 7.21 19.52 -7.69
C GLY A 106 7.56 18.07 -7.36
N ILE A 107 7.04 17.56 -6.24
CA ILE A 107 7.18 16.15 -5.81
C ILE A 107 5.90 15.41 -6.13
N THR A 108 6.01 14.26 -6.79
CA THR A 108 4.84 13.44 -7.11
C THR A 108 4.71 12.25 -6.17
N VAL A 109 3.47 11.99 -5.73
CA VAL A 109 3.13 10.88 -4.82
C VAL A 109 1.98 10.09 -5.41
N ASN A 110 2.19 8.84 -5.75
CA ASN A 110 1.18 7.97 -6.37
C ASN A 110 1.10 6.61 -5.68
N ALA A 111 -0.02 5.93 -5.87
CA ALA A 111 -0.23 4.57 -5.39
C ALA A 111 -0.17 3.56 -6.53
N ALA A 112 0.51 2.43 -6.32
CA ALA A 112 0.52 1.29 -7.23
C ALA A 112 -0.23 0.11 -6.63
N ASP A 113 -1.24 -0.39 -7.35
CA ASP A 113 -1.92 -1.65 -7.05
C ASP A 113 -1.29 -2.76 -7.91
N PRO A 114 -0.56 -3.72 -7.32
CA PRO A 114 0.10 -4.79 -8.07
C PRO A 114 -0.88 -5.83 -8.60
N GLY A 115 -2.15 -5.81 -8.16
CA GLY A 115 -3.09 -6.90 -8.33
C GLY A 115 -2.78 -8.07 -7.39
N ILE A 116 -3.30 -9.25 -7.72
CA ILE A 116 -3.01 -10.48 -6.97
C ILE A 116 -1.68 -11.05 -7.50
N VAL A 117 -0.64 -10.99 -6.69
CA VAL A 117 0.71 -11.46 -7.05
C VAL A 117 1.02 -12.75 -6.29
N SER A 118 1.63 -13.71 -6.96
CA SER A 118 2.13 -14.92 -6.33
C SER A 118 3.26 -14.60 -5.36
N THR A 119 2.90 -14.31 -4.11
CA THR A 119 3.82 -14.02 -3.01
C THR A 119 3.40 -14.78 -1.77
N ASN A 120 4.32 -14.98 -0.84
CA ASN A 120 4.05 -15.66 0.43
C ASN A 120 2.99 -14.95 1.32
N ILE A 121 2.60 -13.71 0.99
CA ILE A 121 1.57 -12.95 1.73
C ILE A 121 0.19 -13.65 1.66
N ILE A 122 -0.10 -14.35 0.55
CA ILE A 122 -1.43 -14.97 0.30
C ILE A 122 -1.53 -16.36 0.92
N ARG A 123 -0.42 -16.99 1.25
CA ARG A 123 -0.46 -18.33 1.87
C ARG A 123 -1.16 -18.28 3.21
N MET A 124 -2.22 -19.07 3.32
CA MET A 124 -3.02 -19.17 4.55
C MET A 124 -2.51 -20.29 5.45
N ASP A 125 -1.53 -21.09 4.98
CA ASP A 125 -1.04 -22.31 5.61
C ASP A 125 -2.17 -23.30 5.93
N MET A 126 -3.15 -23.36 5.00
CA MET A 126 -4.32 -24.22 5.10
C MET A 126 -4.22 -25.39 4.11
N TRP A 127 -4.82 -26.53 4.44
CA TRP A 127 -4.78 -27.73 3.61
C TRP A 127 -5.33 -27.54 2.17
N PHE A 128 -6.14 -26.52 1.94
CA PHE A 128 -6.74 -26.21 0.63
C PHE A 128 -5.96 -25.13 -0.17
N ASP A 129 -4.82 -24.64 0.33
CA ASP A 129 -3.99 -23.68 -0.40
C ASP A 129 -3.63 -24.13 -1.82
N PRO A 130 -3.30 -25.44 -2.07
CA PRO A 130 -3.05 -25.92 -3.43
C PRO A 130 -4.26 -25.79 -4.37
N LEU A 131 -5.48 -25.97 -3.84
CA LEU A 131 -6.71 -25.84 -4.63
C LEU A 131 -7.03 -24.37 -4.94
N THR A 132 -6.80 -23.48 -4.00
CA THR A 132 -6.95 -22.03 -4.21
C THR A 132 -5.91 -21.51 -5.20
N ASP A 133 -4.68 -22.00 -5.15
CA ASP A 133 -3.64 -21.68 -6.13
C ASP A 133 -4.06 -22.10 -7.57
N ILE A 134 -4.65 -23.26 -7.74
CA ILE A 134 -5.11 -23.74 -9.05
C ILE A 134 -6.30 -22.88 -9.54
N LEU A 135 -7.27 -22.61 -8.68
CA LEU A 135 -8.49 -21.88 -9.04
C LEU A 135 -8.21 -20.40 -9.38
N PHE A 136 -7.28 -19.76 -8.65
CA PHE A 136 -6.92 -18.36 -8.86
C PHE A 136 -5.74 -18.15 -9.82
N ARG A 137 -5.09 -19.22 -10.31
CA ARG A 137 -3.94 -19.15 -11.23
C ARG A 137 -4.12 -18.18 -12.41
N PRO A 138 -5.28 -18.13 -13.08
CA PRO A 138 -5.46 -17.20 -14.19
C PRO A 138 -5.40 -15.72 -13.78
N CYS A 139 -5.68 -15.43 -12.52
CA CYS A 139 -5.71 -14.06 -11.96
C CYS A 139 -4.41 -13.69 -11.24
N ILE A 140 -3.52 -14.67 -10.99
CA ILE A 140 -2.27 -14.45 -10.25
C ILE A 140 -1.20 -13.94 -11.19
N ARG A 141 -0.63 -12.79 -10.84
CA ARG A 141 0.48 -12.16 -11.56
C ARG A 141 1.83 -12.69 -11.07
N THR A 142 2.80 -12.71 -11.96
CA THR A 142 4.20 -12.92 -11.58
C THR A 142 4.71 -11.71 -10.78
N PRO A 143 5.75 -11.86 -9.95
CA PRO A 143 6.39 -10.73 -9.27
C PRO A 143 6.81 -9.61 -10.22
N LYS A 144 7.32 -9.94 -11.40
CA LYS A 144 7.67 -8.97 -12.45
C LYS A 144 6.47 -8.16 -12.93
N GLN A 145 5.34 -8.82 -13.17
CA GLN A 145 4.09 -8.15 -13.55
C GLN A 145 3.53 -7.29 -12.43
N GLY A 146 3.63 -7.74 -11.17
CA GLY A 146 3.22 -6.96 -9.99
C GLY A 146 4.05 -5.71 -9.80
N ALA A 147 5.35 -5.77 -10.02
CA ALA A 147 6.26 -4.65 -9.90
C ALA A 147 6.13 -3.62 -11.04
N ALA A 148 5.67 -4.04 -12.23
CA ALA A 148 5.70 -3.22 -13.44
C ALA A 148 5.02 -1.84 -13.27
N THR A 149 3.88 -1.77 -12.55
CA THR A 149 3.17 -0.52 -12.31
C THR A 149 4.01 0.47 -11.48
N ALA A 150 4.63 0.00 -10.40
CA ALA A 150 5.44 0.85 -9.54
C ALA A 150 6.73 1.31 -10.26
N VAL A 151 7.37 0.41 -11.00
CA VAL A 151 8.56 0.75 -11.82
C VAL A 151 8.20 1.79 -12.88
N SER A 152 7.07 1.64 -13.58
CA SER A 152 6.59 2.63 -14.55
C SER A 152 6.37 4.00 -13.90
N LEU A 153 5.74 4.06 -12.73
CA LEU A 153 5.52 5.33 -12.00
C LEU A 153 6.82 6.02 -11.60
N LEU A 154 7.84 5.24 -11.24
CA LEU A 154 9.14 5.78 -10.83
C LEU A 154 9.99 6.27 -12.01
N LEU A 155 9.93 5.60 -13.16
CA LEU A 155 10.91 5.78 -14.23
C LEU A 155 10.35 6.36 -15.53
N ASP A 156 9.06 6.11 -15.86
CA ASP A 156 8.47 6.55 -17.12
C ASP A 156 8.13 8.06 -17.08
N ASP A 157 8.58 8.79 -18.09
CA ASP A 157 8.38 10.24 -18.16
C ASP A 157 6.92 10.64 -18.38
N ARG A 158 6.07 9.74 -18.85
CA ARG A 158 4.62 9.97 -18.96
C ARG A 158 3.99 10.34 -17.62
N TRP A 159 4.58 9.91 -16.51
CA TRP A 159 4.04 10.09 -15.15
C TRP A 159 4.77 11.15 -14.33
N LYS A 160 5.72 11.87 -14.92
CA LYS A 160 6.59 12.82 -14.19
C LYS A 160 5.85 13.95 -13.48
N GLU A 161 4.67 14.32 -13.96
CA GLU A 161 3.82 15.37 -13.39
C GLU A 161 2.51 14.87 -12.80
N VAL A 162 2.29 13.55 -12.89
CA VAL A 162 1.07 12.93 -12.37
C VAL A 162 1.24 12.65 -10.87
N THR A 163 0.33 13.19 -10.06
CA THR A 163 0.35 13.03 -8.60
C THR A 163 -1.05 12.73 -8.05
N GLY A 164 -1.12 12.11 -6.87
CA GLY A 164 -2.36 11.84 -6.16
C GLY A 164 -3.25 10.77 -6.81
N GLN A 165 -2.71 9.94 -7.68
CA GLN A 165 -3.48 8.92 -8.40
C GLN A 165 -3.11 7.49 -7.99
N MET A 166 -4.08 6.60 -8.18
CA MET A 166 -3.88 5.15 -8.09
C MET A 166 -3.70 4.56 -9.47
N PHE A 167 -2.77 3.63 -9.60
CA PHE A 167 -2.49 2.92 -10.84
C PHE A 167 -2.58 1.41 -10.66
N ALA A 168 -3.07 0.73 -11.69
CA ALA A 168 -3.02 -0.72 -11.80
C ALA A 168 -2.71 -1.09 -13.26
N SER A 169 -1.90 -2.12 -13.50
CA SER A 169 -1.49 -2.52 -14.87
C SER A 169 -0.91 -1.36 -15.69
N CYS A 170 -0.10 -0.51 -15.08
CA CYS A 170 0.51 0.68 -15.70
C CYS A 170 -0.51 1.68 -16.29
N LYS A 171 -1.73 1.73 -15.75
CA LYS A 171 -2.80 2.67 -16.14
C LYS A 171 -3.45 3.28 -14.92
N PRO A 172 -3.95 4.54 -14.99
CA PRO A 172 -4.75 5.12 -13.94
C PRO A 172 -5.95 4.23 -13.59
N LYS A 173 -6.20 4.05 -12.31
CA LYS A 173 -7.30 3.26 -11.76
C LYS A 173 -8.30 4.19 -11.08
N LYS A 174 -9.56 4.17 -11.51
CA LYS A 174 -10.61 4.93 -10.84
C LYS A 174 -10.84 4.40 -9.42
N VAL A 175 -10.77 5.29 -8.46
CA VAL A 175 -11.06 5.04 -7.05
C VAL A 175 -12.48 5.49 -6.76
N LYS A 176 -13.21 4.77 -5.91
CA LYS A 176 -14.60 5.15 -5.52
C LYS A 176 -14.58 6.46 -4.73
N ASP A 177 -15.57 7.33 -4.98
CA ASP A 177 -15.63 8.69 -4.40
C ASP A 177 -15.56 8.72 -2.87
N LYS A 178 -16.15 7.71 -2.20
CA LYS A 178 -16.08 7.57 -0.73
C LYS A 178 -14.64 7.46 -0.17
N PHE A 179 -13.66 7.15 -1.00
CA PHE A 179 -12.24 7.07 -0.63
C PHE A 179 -11.42 8.23 -1.21
N MET A 180 -12.07 9.17 -1.89
CA MET A 180 -11.41 10.37 -2.44
C MET A 180 -11.53 11.56 -1.48
N ASN A 181 -12.64 11.66 -0.76
CA ASN A 181 -13.00 12.78 0.11
C ASN A 181 -13.21 12.28 1.54
N HIS A 182 -12.21 11.62 2.13
CA HIS A 182 -12.27 11.28 3.55
C HIS A 182 -11.95 12.55 4.35
N PRO A 183 -12.84 12.97 5.28
CA PRO A 183 -12.58 14.13 6.14
C PRO A 183 -11.41 13.89 7.07
#